data_c03568918d425598afb6ae98de083407
#
_entry.id   c03568918d425598afb6ae98de083407
#
_cell.length_a   1.000
_cell.length_b   1.000
_cell.length_c   1.000
_cell.angle_alpha   90.00
_cell.angle_beta   90.00
_cell.angle_gamma   90.00
#
_symmetry.space_group_name_H-M   'P 1'
#
loop_
_entity.id
_entity.type
_entity.pdbx_description
1 polymer ?
#
loop_
_entity_poly.entity_id
_entity_poly.type
_entity_poly.pdbx_seq_one_letter_code
_entity_poly.pdbx_strand_id
1 'polypeptide(L)'
;MRINVNDEYSILKSVVVSSADYFDPSNLAINNETIRHYADNGGVPTKEAILEEQRYFWDVLKKLGVKLLIADQVDGAKGQMFTRDLAFVIGDKFFISSMKKENRRLAINGWNNIINQIDQDKIIKVPNNIYLEGGDIIVDNKTIYVGISERTT
;
A
#
# COMPACT_ATOMS: atom_id res chain seq x y z
N MET A 1 14.33 -11.12 -6.63
CA MET A 1 13.84 -9.99 -7.50
C MET A 1 14.67 -8.75 -7.21
N ARG A 2 15.12 -8.02 -8.27
CA ARG A 2 15.82 -6.73 -8.08
C ARG A 2 14.83 -5.62 -7.74
N ILE A 3 15.14 -4.85 -6.69
CA ILE A 3 14.41 -3.66 -6.28
C ILE A 3 15.37 -2.47 -6.27
N ASN A 4 14.88 -1.29 -6.64
CA ASN A 4 15.64 -0.04 -6.55
C ASN A 4 14.70 1.15 -6.76
N VAL A 5 14.55 1.97 -5.73
CA VAL A 5 13.77 3.21 -5.76
C VAL A 5 14.61 4.33 -5.16
N ASN A 6 14.96 5.31 -5.98
CA ASN A 6 15.73 6.46 -5.54
C ASN A 6 14.90 7.76 -5.55
N ASP A 7 13.74 7.73 -6.20
CA ASP A 7 12.83 8.87 -6.30
C ASP A 7 11.40 8.41 -6.62
N GLU A 8 10.43 9.31 -6.50
CA GLU A 8 9.00 9.06 -6.74
C GLU A 8 8.53 9.53 -8.13
N TYR A 9 9.42 10.06 -8.98
CA TYR A 9 9.07 10.66 -10.28
C TYR A 9 9.74 9.99 -11.49
N SER A 10 10.65 9.06 -11.26
CA SER A 10 11.22 8.22 -12.32
C SER A 10 10.17 7.30 -12.95
N ILE A 11 10.42 6.82 -14.15
CA ILE A 11 9.51 5.92 -14.88
C ILE A 11 9.25 4.66 -14.05
N LEU A 12 7.99 4.45 -13.68
CA LEU A 12 7.52 3.28 -12.94
C LEU A 12 7.70 2.01 -13.79
N LYS A 13 8.43 1.03 -13.27
CA LYS A 13 8.68 -0.25 -13.95
C LYS A 13 7.87 -1.40 -13.39
N SER A 14 7.67 -1.41 -12.09
CA SER A 14 6.85 -2.41 -11.41
C SER A 14 6.21 -1.85 -10.16
N VAL A 15 5.04 -2.33 -9.82
CA VAL A 15 4.29 -1.89 -8.65
C VAL A 15 3.57 -3.07 -8.00
N VAL A 16 3.49 -3.08 -6.69
CA VAL A 16 2.64 -4.02 -5.96
C VAL A 16 1.22 -3.47 -5.91
N VAL A 17 0.27 -4.29 -6.28
CA VAL A 17 -1.16 -3.99 -6.24
C VAL A 17 -1.91 -5.09 -5.51
N SER A 18 -3.07 -4.76 -4.96
CA SER A 18 -3.96 -5.72 -4.32
C SER A 18 -5.40 -5.44 -4.72
N SER A 19 -6.19 -6.49 -4.90
CA SER A 19 -7.61 -6.34 -5.25
C SER A 19 -8.42 -5.69 -4.13
N ALA A 20 -9.45 -4.95 -4.51
CA ALA A 20 -10.45 -4.40 -3.62
C ALA A 20 -11.57 -5.40 -3.27
N ASP A 21 -11.41 -6.71 -3.55
CA ASP A 21 -12.47 -7.72 -3.31
C ASP A 21 -12.96 -7.79 -1.87
N TYR A 22 -12.07 -7.55 -0.89
CA TYR A 22 -12.42 -7.49 0.54
C TYR A 22 -12.59 -6.06 1.06
N PHE A 23 -12.58 -5.08 0.17
CA PHE A 23 -12.82 -3.70 0.57
C PHE A 23 -14.25 -3.54 1.09
N ASP A 24 -14.36 -2.93 2.27
CA ASP A 24 -15.63 -2.62 2.91
C ASP A 24 -15.63 -1.14 3.32
N PRO A 25 -16.30 -0.29 2.54
CA PRO A 25 -16.34 1.14 2.81
C PRO A 25 -16.96 1.48 4.16
N SER A 26 -17.89 0.67 4.67
CA SER A 26 -18.56 0.91 5.96
C SER A 26 -17.58 0.89 7.14
N ASN A 27 -16.50 0.12 7.05
CA ASN A 27 -15.48 0.04 8.10
C ASN A 27 -14.42 1.14 8.02
N LEU A 28 -14.26 1.79 6.87
CA LEU A 28 -13.32 2.89 6.71
C LEU A 28 -13.87 4.21 7.23
N ALA A 29 -15.17 4.42 7.14
CA ALA A 29 -15.87 5.62 7.61
C ALA A 29 -15.59 5.92 9.09
N ILE A 30 -15.39 4.89 9.91
CA ILE A 30 -15.14 5.03 11.35
C ILE A 30 -13.77 5.66 11.64
N ASN A 31 -12.81 5.53 10.73
CA ASN A 31 -11.40 5.83 10.98
C ASN A 31 -10.80 6.94 10.11
N ASN A 32 -11.59 7.50 9.18
CA ASN A 32 -11.12 8.54 8.26
C ASN A 32 -12.20 9.60 8.11
N GLU A 33 -11.88 10.82 8.51
CA GLU A 33 -12.80 11.95 8.52
C GLU A 33 -13.31 12.31 7.11
N THR A 34 -12.45 12.19 6.12
CA THR A 34 -12.80 12.43 4.70
C THR A 34 -13.81 11.39 4.23
N ILE A 35 -13.59 10.10 4.52
CA ILE A 35 -14.51 9.03 4.11
C ILE A 35 -15.84 9.16 4.87
N ARG A 36 -15.80 9.57 6.14
CA ARG A 36 -17.01 9.85 6.91
C ARG A 36 -17.84 10.98 6.29
N HIS A 37 -17.17 12.06 5.90
CA HIS A 37 -17.84 13.17 5.21
C HIS A 37 -18.50 12.70 3.89
N TYR A 38 -17.84 11.87 3.09
CA TYR A 38 -18.42 11.30 1.87
C TYR A 38 -19.59 10.34 2.19
N ALA A 39 -19.46 9.52 3.24
CA ALA A 39 -20.52 8.60 3.65
C ALA A 39 -21.78 9.36 4.08
N ASP A 40 -21.62 10.42 4.88
CA ASP A 40 -22.71 11.25 5.38
C ASP A 40 -23.45 12.00 4.24
N ASN A 41 -22.78 12.22 3.12
CA ASN A 41 -23.32 12.88 1.93
C ASN A 41 -23.70 11.91 0.79
N GLY A 42 -23.80 10.60 1.05
CA GLY A 42 -24.18 9.58 0.08
C GLY A 42 -23.16 9.33 -1.03
N GLY A 43 -21.91 9.76 -0.85
CA GLY A 43 -20.85 9.71 -1.86
C GLY A 43 -19.92 8.51 -1.78
N VAL A 44 -20.20 7.49 -0.95
CA VAL A 44 -19.36 6.29 -0.88
C VAL A 44 -19.63 5.42 -2.12
N PRO A 45 -18.61 5.13 -2.95
CA PRO A 45 -18.80 4.31 -4.14
C PRO A 45 -19.16 2.87 -3.75
N THR A 46 -19.91 2.20 -4.62
CA THR A 46 -20.21 0.76 -4.45
C THR A 46 -18.95 -0.07 -4.66
N LYS A 47 -18.95 -1.29 -4.13
CA LYS A 47 -17.85 -2.24 -4.33
C LYS A 47 -17.61 -2.52 -5.83
N GLU A 48 -18.68 -2.66 -6.60
CA GLU A 48 -18.63 -2.90 -8.04
C GLU A 48 -17.95 -1.75 -8.78
N ALA A 49 -18.29 -0.51 -8.44
CA ALA A 49 -17.68 0.68 -9.04
C ALA A 49 -16.17 0.73 -8.72
N ILE A 50 -15.77 0.46 -7.47
CA ILE A 50 -14.36 0.44 -7.06
C ILE A 50 -13.58 -0.64 -7.83
N LEU A 51 -14.14 -1.83 -7.97
CA LEU A 51 -13.51 -2.93 -8.71
C LEU A 51 -13.39 -2.62 -10.21
N GLU A 52 -14.35 -1.92 -10.78
CA GLU A 52 -14.30 -1.48 -12.18
C GLU A 52 -13.22 -0.44 -12.40
N GLU A 53 -13.16 0.60 -11.56
CA GLU A 53 -12.11 1.63 -11.59
C GLU A 53 -10.73 1.02 -11.39
N GLN A 54 -10.58 0.08 -10.45
CA GLN A 54 -9.32 -0.62 -10.20
C GLN A 54 -8.86 -1.42 -11.42
N ARG A 55 -9.78 -2.15 -12.09
CA ARG A 55 -9.45 -2.88 -13.33
C ARG A 55 -8.97 -1.94 -14.42
N TYR A 56 -9.69 -0.84 -14.62
CA TYR A 56 -9.29 0.19 -15.59
C TYR A 56 -7.90 0.75 -15.28
N PHE A 57 -7.63 1.10 -14.01
CA PHE A 57 -6.32 1.59 -13.57
C PHE A 57 -5.21 0.57 -13.83
N TRP A 58 -5.43 -0.70 -13.51
CA TRP A 58 -4.45 -1.75 -13.77
C TRP A 58 -4.18 -1.94 -15.26
N ASP A 59 -5.19 -1.82 -16.10
CA ASP A 59 -5.05 -1.92 -17.55
C ASP A 59 -4.26 -0.73 -18.13
N VAL A 60 -4.44 0.47 -17.59
CA VAL A 60 -3.60 1.63 -17.94
C VAL A 60 -2.14 1.36 -17.59
N LEU A 61 -1.85 0.89 -16.37
CA LEU A 61 -0.49 0.56 -15.96
C LEU A 61 0.15 -0.49 -16.87
N LYS A 62 -0.57 -1.56 -17.21
CA LYS A 62 -0.10 -2.60 -18.14
C LYS A 62 0.19 -2.04 -19.53
N LYS A 63 -0.69 -1.19 -20.08
CA LYS A 63 -0.49 -0.52 -21.36
C LYS A 63 0.75 0.38 -21.38
N LEU A 64 1.10 0.96 -20.24
CA LEU A 64 2.33 1.74 -20.05
C LEU A 64 3.57 0.86 -19.81
N GLY A 65 3.45 -0.45 -19.89
CA GLY A 65 4.55 -1.40 -19.68
C GLY A 65 4.94 -1.64 -18.23
N VAL A 66 4.10 -1.22 -17.28
CA VAL A 66 4.35 -1.44 -15.85
C VAL A 66 4.02 -2.88 -15.46
N LYS A 67 4.96 -3.58 -14.85
CA LYS A 67 4.74 -4.92 -14.31
C LYS A 67 3.94 -4.84 -13.01
N LEU A 68 2.75 -5.46 -12.97
CA LEU A 68 1.97 -5.58 -11.75
C LEU A 68 2.41 -6.83 -10.95
N LEU A 69 2.72 -6.63 -9.69
CA LEU A 69 2.95 -7.69 -8.70
C LEU A 69 1.69 -7.76 -7.85
N ILE A 70 0.87 -8.77 -8.09
CA ILE A 70 -0.44 -8.88 -7.44
C ILE A 70 -0.27 -9.63 -6.12
N ALA A 71 -0.65 -8.98 -5.02
CA ALA A 71 -0.68 -9.58 -3.70
C ALA A 71 -1.85 -10.57 -3.58
N ASP A 72 -1.63 -11.67 -2.85
CA ASP A 72 -2.70 -12.63 -2.54
C ASP A 72 -3.75 -11.98 -1.62
N GLN A 73 -5.00 -12.37 -1.77
CA GLN A 73 -6.07 -11.89 -0.92
C GLN A 73 -5.96 -12.52 0.48
N VAL A 74 -6.19 -11.68 1.51
CA VAL A 74 -6.19 -12.11 2.91
C VAL A 74 -7.56 -11.83 3.51
N ASP A 75 -8.20 -12.88 4.00
CA ASP A 75 -9.49 -12.74 4.67
C ASP A 75 -9.38 -11.81 5.89
N GLY A 76 -10.36 -10.94 6.05
CA GLY A 76 -10.36 -9.92 7.12
C GLY A 76 -9.48 -8.69 6.85
N ALA A 77 -8.62 -8.68 5.83
CA ALA A 77 -7.77 -7.54 5.49
C ALA A 77 -8.51 -6.50 4.61
N LYS A 78 -9.56 -5.88 5.15
CA LYS A 78 -10.49 -5.00 4.42
C LYS A 78 -9.87 -3.79 3.72
N GLY A 79 -8.70 -3.34 4.16
CA GLY A 79 -7.96 -2.22 3.56
C GLY A 79 -6.75 -2.64 2.73
N GLN A 80 -6.68 -3.88 2.28
CA GLN A 80 -5.52 -4.45 1.58
C GLN A 80 -5.21 -3.74 0.25
N MET A 81 -6.20 -3.14 -0.40
CA MET A 81 -6.01 -2.37 -1.64
C MET A 81 -5.06 -1.16 -1.47
N PHE A 82 -4.91 -0.63 -0.26
CA PHE A 82 -3.99 0.47 0.05
C PHE A 82 -2.57 -0.05 0.25
N THR A 83 -1.96 -0.50 -0.81
CA THR A 83 -0.67 -1.18 -0.82
C THR A 83 0.48 -0.27 -0.40
N ARG A 84 0.41 1.03 -0.73
CA ARG A 84 1.43 2.02 -0.40
C ARG A 84 1.76 2.08 1.10
N ASP A 85 0.76 1.88 1.95
CA ASP A 85 0.94 1.99 3.40
C ASP A 85 1.70 0.80 4.01
N LEU A 86 1.63 -0.37 3.35
CA LEU A 86 2.11 -1.66 3.90
C LEU A 86 3.62 -1.84 3.80
N ALA A 87 4.24 -1.27 2.77
CA ALA A 87 5.68 -1.35 2.53
C ALA A 87 6.14 -0.26 1.57
N PHE A 88 7.44 0.02 1.60
CA PHE A 88 8.09 0.97 0.70
C PHE A 88 9.53 0.55 0.42
N VAL A 89 10.14 1.16 -0.58
CA VAL A 89 11.52 0.88 -0.99
C VAL A 89 12.34 2.15 -0.91
N ILE A 90 13.54 2.06 -0.35
CA ILE A 90 14.56 3.12 -0.39
C ILE A 90 15.84 2.51 -0.92
N GLY A 91 16.34 3.01 -2.05
CA GLY A 91 17.47 2.41 -2.73
C GLY A 91 17.17 0.95 -3.07
N ASP A 92 17.99 0.04 -2.60
CA ASP A 92 17.82 -1.41 -2.78
C ASP A 92 17.23 -2.14 -1.55
N LYS A 93 16.71 -1.41 -0.57
CA LYS A 93 16.13 -1.95 0.66
C LYS A 93 14.61 -1.88 0.64
N PHE A 94 13.97 -2.98 1.02
CA PHE A 94 12.52 -3.14 1.13
C PHE A 94 12.12 -3.06 2.59
N PHE A 95 11.33 -2.06 2.93
CA PHE A 95 10.86 -1.82 4.29
C PHE A 95 9.43 -2.33 4.45
N ILE A 96 9.22 -3.22 5.41
CA ILE A 96 7.88 -3.63 5.84
C ILE A 96 7.44 -2.68 6.95
N SER A 97 6.34 -1.96 6.71
CA SER A 97 5.76 -0.98 7.62
C SER A 97 5.35 -1.60 8.95
N SER A 98 5.41 -0.81 10.01
CA SER A 98 4.83 -1.14 11.30
C SER A 98 3.55 -0.35 11.51
N MET A 99 2.42 -0.96 11.10
CA MET A 99 1.11 -0.33 11.14
C MET A 99 0.61 -0.15 12.59
N LYS A 100 0.20 1.05 12.97
CA LYS A 100 -0.43 1.30 14.29
C LYS A 100 -1.75 0.57 14.43
N LYS A 101 -2.57 0.58 13.37
CA LYS A 101 -3.90 -0.06 13.36
C LYS A 101 -3.77 -1.56 13.10
N GLU A 102 -4.23 -2.37 14.05
CA GLU A 102 -4.11 -3.84 13.99
C GLU A 102 -4.81 -4.46 12.77
N ASN A 103 -6.01 -3.96 12.43
CA ASN A 103 -6.74 -4.45 11.28
C ASN A 103 -6.01 -4.25 9.93
N ARG A 104 -4.99 -3.36 9.89
CA ARG A 104 -4.15 -3.14 8.72
C ARG A 104 -2.96 -4.09 8.67
N ARG A 105 -2.51 -4.61 9.83
CA ARG A 105 -1.33 -5.48 9.93
C ARG A 105 -1.49 -6.80 9.20
N LEU A 106 -2.71 -7.32 9.09
CA LEU A 106 -2.99 -8.58 8.38
C LEU A 106 -2.69 -8.49 6.89
N ALA A 107 -2.86 -7.33 6.29
CA ALA A 107 -2.76 -7.14 4.84
C ALA A 107 -1.37 -7.50 4.27
N ILE A 108 -0.29 -7.36 5.05
CA ILE A 108 1.07 -7.70 4.60
C ILE A 108 1.24 -9.19 4.35
N ASN A 109 0.43 -10.06 4.96
CA ASN A 109 0.51 -11.50 4.75
C ASN A 109 0.20 -11.89 3.30
N GLY A 110 -0.59 -11.09 2.60
CA GLY A 110 -0.86 -11.27 1.17
C GLY A 110 0.36 -10.99 0.27
N TRP A 111 1.43 -10.45 0.83
CA TRP A 111 2.64 -10.14 0.05
C TRP A 111 3.72 -11.24 0.13
N ASN A 112 3.46 -12.35 0.82
CA ASN A 112 4.45 -13.41 1.00
C ASN A 112 4.98 -13.94 -0.34
N ASN A 113 4.13 -14.08 -1.35
CA ASN A 113 4.51 -14.48 -2.69
C ASN A 113 5.47 -13.49 -3.38
N ILE A 114 5.44 -12.21 -3.01
CA ILE A 114 6.29 -11.13 -3.53
C ILE A 114 7.56 -11.01 -2.69
N ILE A 115 7.41 -10.96 -1.36
CA ILE A 115 8.51 -10.80 -0.40
C ILE A 115 9.53 -11.94 -0.53
N ASN A 116 9.07 -13.17 -0.74
CA ASN A 116 9.92 -14.35 -0.93
C ASN A 116 10.79 -14.29 -2.21
N GLN A 117 10.50 -13.37 -3.13
CA GLN A 117 11.33 -13.15 -4.32
C GLN A 117 12.43 -12.11 -4.09
N ILE A 118 12.43 -11.42 -2.94
CA ILE A 118 13.42 -10.41 -2.57
C ILE A 118 14.52 -11.07 -1.74
N ASP A 119 15.77 -10.68 -1.97
CA ASP A 119 16.91 -11.15 -1.17
C ASP A 119 16.68 -10.77 0.30
N GLN A 120 16.80 -11.74 1.21
CA GLN A 120 16.40 -11.56 2.62
C GLN A 120 17.23 -10.50 3.36
N ASP A 121 18.49 -10.28 2.95
CA ASP A 121 19.38 -9.24 3.47
C ASP A 121 18.95 -7.80 3.09
N LYS A 122 18.02 -7.70 2.15
CA LYS A 122 17.43 -6.42 1.70
C LYS A 122 16.11 -6.08 2.37
N ILE A 123 15.53 -7.02 3.12
CA ILE A 123 14.25 -6.82 3.79
C ILE A 123 14.48 -6.27 5.20
N ILE A 124 13.89 -5.12 5.45
CA ILE A 124 13.93 -4.45 6.75
C ILE A 124 12.50 -4.41 7.32
N LYS A 125 12.32 -5.04 8.46
CA LYS A 125 11.08 -4.93 9.23
C LYS A 125 11.21 -3.75 10.18
N VAL A 126 10.31 -2.78 10.07
CA VAL A 126 10.24 -1.67 11.04
C VAL A 126 9.92 -2.25 12.42
N PRO A 127 10.67 -1.90 13.47
CA PRO A 127 10.43 -2.41 14.82
C PRO A 127 9.02 -2.10 15.32
N ASN A 128 8.42 -3.01 16.09
CA ASN A 128 7.03 -2.88 16.57
C ASN A 128 6.79 -1.71 17.55
N ASN A 129 7.85 -1.17 18.12
CA ASN A 129 7.79 0.02 19.00
C ASN A 129 7.85 1.35 18.23
N ILE A 130 7.97 1.30 16.90
CA ILE A 130 7.95 2.46 16.00
C ILE A 130 6.77 2.26 15.06
N TYR A 131 5.92 3.26 14.92
CA TYR A 131 4.86 3.25 13.91
C TYR A 131 5.34 3.99 12.67
N LEU A 132 5.22 3.34 11.52
CA LEU A 132 5.64 3.90 10.24
C LEU A 132 4.80 3.28 9.12
N GLU A 133 4.11 4.13 8.38
CA GLU A 133 3.35 3.75 7.19
C GLU A 133 4.08 4.24 5.93
N GLY A 134 4.16 3.41 4.90
CA GLY A 134 4.84 3.76 3.66
C GLY A 134 4.20 4.95 2.91
N GLY A 135 2.92 5.23 3.18
CA GLY A 135 2.21 6.40 2.66
C GLY A 135 2.75 7.73 3.18
N ASP A 136 3.44 7.72 4.33
CA ASP A 136 4.05 8.90 4.93
C ASP A 136 5.52 9.11 4.51
N ILE A 137 6.04 8.24 3.60
CA ILE A 137 7.44 8.29 3.14
C ILE A 137 7.50 8.77 1.70
N ILE A 138 8.31 9.78 1.42
CA ILE A 138 8.66 10.21 0.07
C ILE A 138 10.17 10.14 -0.09
N VAL A 139 10.63 9.45 -1.13
CA VAL A 139 12.05 9.31 -1.46
C VAL A 139 12.40 10.28 -2.59
N ASP A 140 13.40 11.12 -2.37
CA ASP A 140 13.94 12.03 -3.38
C ASP A 140 15.47 12.00 -3.36
N ASN A 141 16.04 11.09 -4.11
CA ASN A 141 17.48 10.86 -4.25
C ASN A 141 18.20 10.69 -2.90
N LYS A 142 18.80 11.75 -2.37
CA LYS A 142 19.53 11.76 -1.09
C LYS A 142 18.69 12.21 0.08
N THR A 143 17.43 12.57 -0.15
CA THR A 143 16.53 13.11 0.86
C THR A 143 15.33 12.17 1.03
N ILE A 144 14.96 11.92 2.27
CA ILE A 144 13.75 11.19 2.61
C ILE A 144 12.87 12.14 3.43
N TYR A 145 11.67 12.39 2.93
CA TYR A 145 10.67 13.15 3.66
C TYR A 145 9.76 12.19 4.40
N VAL A 146 9.53 12.47 5.67
CA VAL A 146 8.67 11.65 6.54
C VAL A 146 7.54 12.53 7.10
N GLY A 147 6.31 12.19 6.76
CA GLY A 147 5.13 12.81 7.32
C GLY A 147 4.88 12.29 8.74
N ILE A 148 4.95 13.16 9.75
CA ILE A 148 4.68 12.78 11.13
C ILE A 148 3.18 12.92 11.42
N SER A 149 2.58 11.88 11.97
CA SER A 149 1.15 11.83 12.27
C SER A 149 0.87 10.91 13.47
N GLU A 150 -0.40 10.66 13.77
CA GLU A 150 -0.77 9.62 14.74
C GLU A 150 -0.39 8.20 14.30
N ARG A 151 -0.12 7.98 13.00
CA ARG A 151 0.18 6.67 12.41
C ARG A 151 1.66 6.48 12.11
N THR A 152 2.43 7.59 12.07
CA THR A 152 3.89 7.60 11.86
C THR A 152 4.51 8.50 12.91
N THR A 153 5.32 7.92 13.81
CA THR A 153 5.87 8.58 15.00
C THR A 153 7.38 8.40 15.09
#